data_4ce26de43fb1f262f2ffbd7541a91b6e
#
_entry.id   4ce26de43fb1f262f2ffbd7541a91b6e
#
_cell.length_a   1.000
_cell.length_b   1.000
_cell.length_c   1.000
_cell.angle_alpha   90.00
_cell.angle_beta   90.00
_cell.angle_gamma   90.00
#
_symmetry.space_group_name_H-M   'P 1'
#
loop_
_entity.id
_entity.type
_entity.pdbx_description
1 polymer ?
#
loop_
_entity_poly.entity_id
_entity_poly.type
_entity_poly.pdbx_seq_one_letter_code
_entity_poly.pdbx_strand_id
1 'polypeptide(L)'
;KGGKKSGEVRRRKKTMKQVMDFLLEQPANTRADYEFLMEQGIDLNSLDPDFINNMLLVNAALMARAKQGDVAAVKELREIIRDDDMLKHKIKYDNARLRLEKQKLEPVSMPDKTYSGIPASLVAPTFSPVLFDIAEQEHSEYVFPGGRGSTKSSFCGLNVIDLLMKNENMHACVLRSVANTLKDSVYSQILWAISALGLDDEFACTKSPLEITRISTGQKIYFRGADDPHKIKSIKPPFGYIGIVWFEELDQFGGEEAVRTIEQSVIRGGERAYKFKSFNPPKSAQNWANKYIKVPRTDRLVTESTYLTCLLYT
;
A
#
# COMPACT_ATOMS: atom_id res chain seq x y z
N LYS A 1 18.25 -36.42 10.06
CA LYS A 1 17.71 -36.38 11.45
C LYS A 1 17.35 -34.95 11.94
N GLY A 2 17.73 -33.87 11.22
CA GLY A 2 17.44 -32.48 11.61
C GLY A 2 16.01 -31.99 11.35
N GLY A 3 15.36 -32.46 10.28
CA GLY A 3 14.04 -31.96 9.88
C GLY A 3 12.88 -32.36 10.81
N LYS A 4 12.95 -33.53 11.46
CA LYS A 4 11.92 -33.97 12.42
C LYS A 4 11.91 -33.13 13.70
N LYS A 5 13.09 -32.76 14.25
CA LYS A 5 13.19 -31.91 15.44
C LYS A 5 12.65 -30.49 15.20
N SER A 6 12.86 -29.91 14.00
CA SER A 6 12.33 -28.59 13.64
C SER A 6 10.79 -28.59 13.55
N GLY A 7 10.19 -29.68 13.04
CA GLY A 7 8.74 -29.82 12.96
C GLY A 7 8.07 -29.97 14.33
N GLU A 8 8.69 -30.72 15.25
CA GLU A 8 8.20 -30.86 16.63
C GLU A 8 8.28 -29.55 17.43
N VAL A 9 9.38 -28.81 17.28
CA VAL A 9 9.54 -27.49 17.94
C VAL A 9 8.50 -26.49 17.40
N ARG A 10 8.22 -26.50 16.11
CA ARG A 10 7.15 -25.66 15.50
C ARG A 10 5.75 -26.07 15.99
N ARG A 11 5.47 -27.37 16.12
CA ARG A 11 4.19 -27.87 16.66
C ARG A 11 4.03 -27.46 18.13
N ARG A 12 5.07 -27.63 18.98
CA ARG A 12 5.04 -27.20 20.39
C ARG A 12 4.82 -25.70 20.54
N LYS A 13 5.49 -24.84 19.74
CA LYS A 13 5.27 -23.40 19.76
C LYS A 13 3.84 -23.00 19.32
N LYS A 14 3.27 -23.70 18.33
CA LYS A 14 1.89 -23.47 17.88
C LYS A 14 0.89 -23.86 18.97
N THR A 15 1.11 -24.97 19.66
CA THR A 15 0.26 -25.45 20.77
C THR A 15 0.35 -24.50 21.98
N MET A 16 1.55 -24.01 22.34
CA MET A 16 1.72 -23.02 23.40
C MET A 16 0.99 -21.71 23.09
N LYS A 17 1.10 -21.21 21.85
CA LYS A 17 0.37 -20.01 21.46
C LYS A 17 -1.14 -20.19 21.58
N GLN A 18 -1.69 -21.31 21.12
CA GLN A 18 -3.12 -21.61 21.23
C GLN A 18 -3.60 -21.70 22.69
N VAL A 19 -2.78 -22.26 23.58
CA VAL A 19 -3.09 -22.31 25.01
C VAL A 19 -3.05 -20.91 25.63
N MET A 20 -2.06 -20.09 25.26
CA MET A 20 -1.98 -18.70 25.75
C MET A 20 -3.15 -17.86 25.25
N ASP A 21 -3.50 -17.96 23.96
CA ASP A 21 -4.65 -17.26 23.39
C ASP A 21 -5.94 -17.65 24.15
N PHE A 22 -6.14 -18.94 24.40
CA PHE A 22 -7.28 -19.43 25.17
C PHE A 22 -7.31 -18.91 26.61
N LEU A 23 -6.14 -18.89 27.31
CA LEU A 23 -6.06 -18.39 28.70
C LEU A 23 -6.32 -16.87 28.78
N LEU A 24 -5.89 -16.11 27.77
CA LEU A 24 -6.09 -14.67 27.72
C LEU A 24 -7.55 -14.28 27.46
N GLU A 25 -8.28 -15.13 26.74
CA GLU A 25 -9.72 -14.94 26.46
C GLU A 25 -10.62 -15.34 27.65
N GLN A 26 -10.09 -16.03 28.67
CA GLN A 26 -10.90 -16.40 29.82
C GLN A 26 -11.35 -15.16 30.61
N PRO A 27 -12.60 -15.14 31.11
CA PRO A 27 -13.13 -14.01 31.89
C PRO A 27 -12.26 -13.75 33.13
N ALA A 28 -11.98 -12.48 33.40
CA ALA A 28 -11.48 -12.03 34.69
C ALA A 28 -12.69 -11.94 35.64
N ASN A 29 -12.88 -12.94 36.51
CA ASN A 29 -14.11 -13.10 37.28
C ASN A 29 -13.88 -13.19 38.82
N THR A 30 -12.67 -12.93 39.27
CA THR A 30 -12.40 -12.85 40.70
C THR A 30 -12.58 -11.41 41.21
N ARG A 31 -12.97 -11.29 42.49
CA ARG A 31 -13.07 -9.99 43.17
C ARG A 31 -11.75 -9.21 43.11
N ALA A 32 -10.63 -9.89 43.25
CA ALA A 32 -9.31 -9.29 43.18
C ALA A 32 -8.99 -8.73 41.80
N ASP A 33 -9.44 -9.39 40.73
CA ASP A 33 -9.27 -8.91 39.33
C ASP A 33 -10.00 -7.58 39.11
N TYR A 34 -11.26 -7.49 39.56
CA TYR A 34 -12.05 -6.28 39.48
C TYR A 34 -11.48 -5.13 40.33
N GLU A 35 -11.07 -5.40 41.58
CA GLU A 35 -10.43 -4.41 42.43
C GLU A 35 -9.14 -3.88 41.80
N PHE A 36 -8.30 -4.75 41.22
CA PHE A 36 -7.08 -4.36 40.52
C PHE A 36 -7.38 -3.47 39.32
N LEU A 37 -8.35 -3.80 38.46
CA LEU A 37 -8.70 -2.99 37.28
C LEU A 37 -9.21 -1.61 37.68
N MET A 38 -10.04 -1.52 38.74
CA MET A 38 -10.52 -0.24 39.27
C MET A 38 -9.37 0.63 39.83
N GLU A 39 -8.41 0.04 40.54
CA GLU A 39 -7.22 0.73 41.01
C GLU A 39 -6.37 1.31 39.87
N GLN A 40 -6.37 0.67 38.70
CA GLN A 40 -5.70 1.19 37.50
C GLN A 40 -6.51 2.29 36.80
N GLY A 41 -7.68 2.67 37.31
CA GLY A 41 -8.55 3.73 36.79
C GLY A 41 -9.43 3.29 35.61
N ILE A 42 -9.68 1.98 35.47
CA ILE A 42 -10.55 1.44 34.43
C ILE A 42 -12.00 1.47 34.93
N ASP A 43 -12.88 2.16 34.22
CA ASP A 43 -14.31 2.19 34.52
C ASP A 43 -14.97 0.94 33.91
N LEU A 44 -15.16 -0.07 34.77
CA LEU A 44 -15.73 -1.35 34.37
C LEU A 44 -17.20 -1.25 33.95
N ASN A 45 -17.93 -0.20 34.40
CA ASN A 45 -19.33 -0.01 34.00
C ASN A 45 -19.48 0.49 32.56
N SER A 46 -18.43 1.05 31.98
CA SER A 46 -18.40 1.52 30.59
C SER A 46 -17.98 0.44 29.59
N LEU A 47 -17.53 -0.74 30.06
CA LEU A 47 -17.05 -1.84 29.24
C LEU A 47 -18.12 -2.92 29.07
N ASP A 48 -18.15 -3.53 27.89
CA ASP A 48 -18.89 -4.75 27.67
C ASP A 48 -18.29 -5.88 28.55
N PRO A 49 -19.10 -6.64 29.31
CA PRO A 49 -18.64 -7.73 30.17
C PRO A 49 -17.72 -8.73 29.48
N ASP A 50 -17.91 -8.98 28.18
CA ASP A 50 -17.07 -9.90 27.40
C ASP A 50 -15.64 -9.39 27.20
N PHE A 51 -15.37 -8.09 27.41
CA PHE A 51 -14.03 -7.52 27.36
C PHE A 51 -13.29 -7.59 28.70
N ILE A 52 -13.96 -7.94 29.80
CA ILE A 52 -13.36 -8.08 31.11
C ILE A 52 -12.76 -9.49 31.23
N ASN A 53 -11.58 -9.65 30.62
CA ASN A 53 -10.88 -10.93 30.53
C ASN A 53 -9.40 -10.80 30.97
N ASN A 54 -8.70 -11.92 30.99
CA ASN A 54 -7.28 -11.96 31.39
C ASN A 54 -6.39 -11.10 30.49
N MET A 55 -6.75 -10.87 29.23
CA MET A 55 -6.02 -9.95 28.35
C MET A 55 -6.07 -8.52 28.88
N LEU A 56 -7.22 -8.06 29.35
CA LEU A 56 -7.38 -6.74 29.95
C LEU A 56 -6.53 -6.61 31.25
N LEU A 57 -6.50 -7.64 32.08
CA LEU A 57 -5.65 -7.68 33.30
C LEU A 57 -4.16 -7.55 32.96
N VAL A 58 -3.67 -8.32 31.98
CA VAL A 58 -2.29 -8.28 31.52
C VAL A 58 -1.93 -6.89 30.98
N ASN A 59 -2.79 -6.31 30.14
CA ASN A 59 -2.56 -4.99 29.59
C ASN A 59 -2.58 -3.89 30.66
N ALA A 60 -3.46 -3.97 31.65
CA ALA A 60 -3.51 -3.05 32.78
C ALA A 60 -2.22 -3.14 33.63
N ALA A 61 -1.71 -4.36 33.90
CA ALA A 61 -0.47 -4.58 34.61
C ALA A 61 0.74 -4.03 33.85
N LEU A 62 0.82 -4.23 32.51
CA LEU A 62 1.88 -3.67 31.68
C LEU A 62 1.84 -2.14 31.68
N MET A 63 0.66 -1.53 31.60
CA MET A 63 0.49 -0.08 31.69
C MET A 63 0.94 0.47 33.05
N ALA A 64 0.61 -0.20 34.14
CA ALA A 64 1.05 0.20 35.48
C ALA A 64 2.58 0.21 35.59
N ARG A 65 3.25 -0.84 35.11
CA ARG A 65 4.72 -0.94 35.07
C ARG A 65 5.35 0.13 34.15
N ALA A 66 4.77 0.37 33.00
CA ALA A 66 5.24 1.39 32.06
C ALA A 66 5.17 2.81 32.67
N LYS A 67 4.10 3.13 33.41
CA LYS A 67 3.95 4.39 34.16
C LYS A 67 5.02 4.55 35.23
N GLN A 68 5.55 3.47 35.78
CA GLN A 68 6.67 3.44 36.76
C GLN A 68 8.06 3.53 36.10
N GLY A 69 8.13 3.66 34.77
CA GLY A 69 9.38 3.80 34.02
C GLY A 69 10.02 2.48 33.57
N ASP A 70 9.29 1.36 33.62
CA ASP A 70 9.79 0.08 33.10
C ASP A 70 9.86 0.09 31.57
N VAL A 71 11.08 0.20 31.04
CA VAL A 71 11.36 0.27 29.61
C VAL A 71 10.94 -1.01 28.86
N ALA A 72 11.04 -2.17 29.51
CA ALA A 72 10.61 -3.43 28.91
C ALA A 72 9.08 -3.45 28.72
N ALA A 73 8.32 -3.02 29.72
CA ALA A 73 6.87 -2.90 29.63
C ALA A 73 6.43 -1.90 28.54
N VAL A 74 7.12 -0.76 28.39
CA VAL A 74 6.86 0.21 27.31
C VAL A 74 7.09 -0.40 25.94
N LYS A 75 8.14 -1.21 25.78
CA LYS A 75 8.44 -1.89 24.51
C LYS A 75 7.37 -2.92 24.16
N GLU A 76 6.94 -3.69 25.14
CA GLU A 76 5.93 -4.73 24.98
C GLU A 76 4.55 -4.14 24.62
N LEU A 77 4.13 -3.05 25.27
CA LEU A 77 2.92 -2.28 24.90
C LEU A 77 2.97 -1.76 23.47
N ARG A 78 4.12 -1.26 23.01
CA ARG A 78 4.28 -0.81 21.61
C ARG A 78 4.13 -1.96 20.60
N GLU A 79 4.60 -3.15 20.94
CA GLU A 79 4.44 -4.33 20.09
C GLU A 79 2.96 -4.79 20.04
N ILE A 80 2.26 -4.78 21.19
CA ILE A 80 0.83 -5.10 21.26
C ILE A 80 0.00 -4.13 20.40
N ILE A 81 0.23 -2.82 20.51
CA ILE A 81 -0.46 -1.81 19.70
C ILE A 81 -0.19 -2.02 18.20
N ARG A 82 1.04 -2.36 17.83
CA ARG A 82 1.39 -2.63 16.43
C ARG A 82 0.73 -3.90 15.89
N ASP A 83 0.60 -4.93 16.71
CA ASP A 83 -0.09 -6.17 16.34
C ASP A 83 -1.61 -5.97 16.26
N ASP A 84 -2.19 -5.11 17.09
CA ASP A 84 -3.60 -4.74 17.03
C ASP A 84 -3.95 -3.95 15.75
N ASP A 85 -3.07 -3.07 15.30
CA ASP A 85 -3.23 -2.40 13.99
C ASP A 85 -3.14 -3.39 12.83
N MET A 86 -2.25 -4.38 12.90
CA MET A 86 -2.18 -5.48 11.94
C MET A 86 -3.46 -6.34 11.96
N LEU A 87 -4.02 -6.58 13.13
CA LEU A 87 -5.27 -7.34 13.32
C LEU A 87 -6.48 -6.55 12.76
N LYS A 88 -6.57 -5.24 13.02
CA LYS A 88 -7.61 -4.36 12.43
C LYS A 88 -7.56 -4.39 10.91
N HIS A 89 -6.36 -4.32 10.31
CA HIS A 89 -6.19 -4.47 8.88
C HIS A 89 -6.62 -5.86 8.38
N LYS A 90 -6.33 -6.91 9.12
CA LYS A 90 -6.72 -8.28 8.78
C LYS A 90 -8.25 -8.46 8.88
N ILE A 91 -8.88 -7.97 9.95
CA ILE A 91 -10.33 -8.00 10.14
C ILE A 91 -11.03 -7.19 9.03
N LYS A 92 -10.52 -6.01 8.69
CA LYS A 92 -11.02 -5.20 7.57
C LYS A 92 -10.93 -5.97 6.24
N TYR A 93 -9.82 -6.69 6.01
CA TYR A 93 -9.62 -7.54 4.83
C TYR A 93 -10.55 -8.76 4.81
N ASP A 94 -10.67 -9.48 5.93
CA ASP A 94 -11.53 -10.67 6.03
C ASP A 94 -13.01 -10.29 5.93
N ASN A 95 -13.41 -9.14 6.48
CA ASN A 95 -14.77 -8.60 6.32
C ASN A 95 -15.06 -8.16 4.88
N ALA A 96 -14.08 -7.57 4.18
CA ALA A 96 -14.21 -7.25 2.76
C ALA A 96 -14.33 -8.53 1.91
N ARG A 97 -13.57 -9.57 2.23
CA ARG A 97 -13.65 -10.88 1.58
C ARG A 97 -15.00 -11.57 1.83
N LEU A 98 -15.51 -11.55 3.06
CA LEU A 98 -16.82 -12.10 3.42
C LEU A 98 -17.97 -11.34 2.74
N ARG A 99 -17.85 -10.01 2.58
CA ARG A 99 -18.79 -9.21 1.78
C ARG A 99 -18.78 -9.62 0.32
N LEU A 100 -17.60 -9.88 -0.26
CA LEU A 100 -17.44 -10.38 -1.62
C LEU A 100 -18.08 -11.77 -1.84
N GLU A 101 -17.91 -12.68 -0.86
CA GLU A 101 -18.55 -14.01 -0.92
C GLU A 101 -20.07 -13.90 -0.79
N LYS A 102 -20.59 -12.99 0.05
CA LYS A 102 -22.02 -12.70 0.16
C LYS A 102 -22.58 -12.01 -1.10
N GLN A 103 -21.83 -11.09 -1.73
CA GLN A 103 -22.25 -10.43 -2.98
C GLN A 103 -22.29 -11.37 -4.17
N LYS A 104 -21.51 -12.46 -4.18
CA LYS A 104 -21.64 -13.53 -5.18
C LYS A 104 -22.95 -14.34 -5.06
N LEU A 105 -23.63 -14.22 -3.95
CA LEU A 105 -24.89 -14.94 -3.64
C LEU A 105 -26.16 -14.11 -3.84
N GLU A 106 -26.04 -12.76 -3.92
CA GLU A 106 -27.19 -11.88 -4.21
C GLU A 106 -26.74 -10.67 -5.05
N PRO A 107 -27.40 -10.35 -6.17
CA PRO A 107 -27.12 -9.14 -6.92
C PRO A 107 -27.77 -7.94 -6.18
N VAL A 108 -27.06 -7.34 -5.24
CA VAL A 108 -27.48 -6.07 -4.64
C VAL A 108 -26.88 -4.93 -5.46
N SER A 109 -27.72 -4.16 -6.12
CA SER A 109 -27.36 -2.87 -6.72
C SER A 109 -26.89 -1.91 -5.63
N MET A 110 -25.58 -1.69 -5.52
CA MET A 110 -25.02 -0.61 -4.71
C MET A 110 -25.41 0.74 -5.35
N PRO A 111 -25.69 1.78 -4.55
CA PRO A 111 -25.83 3.11 -5.11
C PRO A 111 -24.51 3.51 -5.75
N ASP A 112 -24.55 3.81 -7.04
CA ASP A 112 -23.43 4.32 -7.83
C ASP A 112 -22.79 5.53 -7.14
N LYS A 113 -21.75 5.31 -6.34
CA LYS A 113 -20.75 6.35 -6.11
C LYS A 113 -19.96 6.45 -7.40
N THR A 114 -20.50 7.18 -8.36
CA THR A 114 -19.81 7.45 -9.61
C THR A 114 -18.49 8.12 -9.28
N TYR A 115 -17.38 7.40 -9.52
CA TYR A 115 -16.05 7.97 -9.34
C TYR A 115 -15.90 9.15 -10.29
N SER A 116 -15.65 10.34 -9.78
CA SER A 116 -15.63 11.60 -10.53
C SER A 116 -14.23 12.04 -10.99
N GLY A 117 -13.19 11.27 -10.67
CA GLY A 117 -11.80 11.61 -10.99
C GLY A 117 -11.02 12.18 -9.79
N ILE A 118 -9.79 12.66 -10.07
CA ILE A 118 -8.90 13.23 -9.06
C ILE A 118 -9.39 14.64 -8.68
N PRO A 119 -9.70 14.91 -7.39
CA PRO A 119 -10.03 16.25 -6.93
C PRO A 119 -8.87 17.24 -7.15
N ALA A 120 -9.17 18.44 -7.63
CA ALA A 120 -8.15 19.48 -7.90
C ALA A 120 -7.34 19.83 -6.62
N SER A 121 -7.95 19.70 -5.44
CA SER A 121 -7.27 19.94 -4.14
C SER A 121 -6.15 18.95 -3.82
N LEU A 122 -6.09 17.80 -4.50
CA LEU A 122 -5.02 16.80 -4.34
C LEU A 122 -3.88 16.97 -5.35
N VAL A 123 -3.99 17.92 -6.28
CA VAL A 123 -3.05 18.11 -7.38
C VAL A 123 -2.34 19.44 -7.24
N ALA A 124 -1.01 19.39 -7.16
CA ALA A 124 -0.23 20.62 -7.18
C ALA A 124 -0.42 21.38 -8.51
N PRO A 125 -0.50 22.72 -8.49
CA PRO A 125 -0.78 23.52 -9.67
C PRO A 125 0.10 23.21 -10.89
N THR A 126 1.37 22.86 -10.65
CA THR A 126 2.33 22.48 -11.69
C THR A 126 1.92 21.24 -12.48
N PHE A 127 1.10 20.36 -11.90
CA PHE A 127 0.63 19.12 -12.53
C PHE A 127 -0.77 19.24 -13.14
N SER A 128 -1.48 20.35 -12.92
CA SER A 128 -2.83 20.52 -13.47
C SER A 128 -2.89 20.39 -15.01
N PRO A 129 -1.97 20.97 -15.79
CA PRO A 129 -1.97 20.77 -17.25
C PRO A 129 -1.73 19.31 -17.63
N VAL A 130 -0.92 18.58 -16.86
CA VAL A 130 -0.60 17.17 -17.09
C VAL A 130 -1.83 16.28 -16.93
N LEU A 131 -2.75 16.61 -16.01
CA LEU A 131 -4.00 15.86 -15.85
C LEU A 131 -4.86 15.91 -17.11
N PHE A 132 -4.93 17.06 -17.79
CA PHE A 132 -5.67 17.20 -19.05
C PHE A 132 -5.00 16.40 -20.16
N ASP A 133 -3.67 16.46 -20.24
CA ASP A 133 -2.89 15.68 -21.22
C ASP A 133 -3.08 14.17 -21.04
N ILE A 134 -3.08 13.68 -19.79
CA ILE A 134 -3.35 12.28 -19.47
C ILE A 134 -4.79 11.90 -19.87
N ALA A 135 -5.76 12.76 -19.60
CA ALA A 135 -7.17 12.50 -19.90
C ALA A 135 -7.41 12.42 -21.41
N GLU A 136 -6.83 13.33 -22.19
CA GLU A 136 -6.90 13.34 -23.65
C GLU A 136 -5.93 12.36 -24.31
N GLN A 137 -4.97 11.83 -23.50
CA GLN A 137 -3.92 10.91 -23.96
C GLN A 137 -3.07 11.50 -25.10
N GLU A 138 -2.68 12.76 -24.96
CA GLU A 138 -1.81 13.42 -25.93
C GLU A 138 -0.42 12.80 -25.98
N HIS A 139 0.08 12.34 -24.80
CA HIS A 139 1.34 11.61 -24.66
C HIS A 139 1.14 10.23 -24.02
N SER A 140 2.07 9.33 -24.24
CA SER A 140 2.08 8.00 -23.63
C SER A 140 3.14 7.85 -22.51
N GLU A 141 4.06 8.80 -22.41
CA GLU A 141 5.14 8.82 -21.45
C GLU A 141 5.20 10.16 -20.72
N TYR A 142 5.10 10.09 -19.40
CA TYR A 142 5.10 11.23 -18.49
C TYR A 142 6.29 11.14 -17.54
N VAL A 143 7.21 12.10 -17.63
CA VAL A 143 8.44 12.10 -16.85
C VAL A 143 8.45 13.27 -15.88
N PHE A 144 8.66 12.97 -14.61
CA PHE A 144 8.61 13.93 -13.50
C PHE A 144 9.97 14.03 -12.78
N PRO A 145 10.92 14.79 -13.33
CA PRO A 145 12.11 15.16 -12.57
C PRO A 145 11.74 16.19 -11.51
N GLY A 146 12.27 16.03 -10.27
CA GLY A 146 11.98 17.00 -9.20
C GLY A 146 12.63 16.66 -7.88
N GLY A 147 12.79 17.66 -7.03
CA GLY A 147 13.37 17.51 -5.71
C GLY A 147 12.47 16.71 -4.73
N ARG A 148 12.98 16.44 -3.54
CA ARG A 148 12.17 15.89 -2.44
C ARG A 148 11.04 16.86 -2.07
N GLY A 149 9.88 16.32 -1.71
CA GLY A 149 8.71 17.14 -1.35
C GLY A 149 8.00 17.81 -2.53
N SER A 150 8.35 17.47 -3.78
CA SER A 150 7.72 18.03 -4.99
C SER A 150 6.44 17.31 -5.42
N THR A 151 5.83 16.50 -4.56
CA THR A 151 4.56 15.77 -4.74
C THR A 151 4.46 14.87 -5.98
N LYS A 152 5.54 14.68 -6.75
CA LYS A 152 5.56 13.89 -7.99
C LYS A 152 5.11 12.45 -7.80
N SER A 153 5.56 11.77 -6.72
CA SER A 153 5.18 10.38 -6.43
C SER A 153 3.70 10.29 -6.00
N SER A 154 3.19 11.31 -5.29
CA SER A 154 1.76 11.43 -4.95
C SER A 154 0.92 11.58 -6.21
N PHE A 155 1.37 12.44 -7.14
CA PHE A 155 0.72 12.64 -8.43
C PHE A 155 0.69 11.36 -9.28
N CYS A 156 1.82 10.63 -9.37
CA CYS A 156 1.86 9.33 -10.04
C CYS A 156 0.90 8.32 -9.39
N GLY A 157 0.89 8.21 -8.06
CA GLY A 157 -0.01 7.30 -7.33
C GLY A 157 -1.48 7.60 -7.59
N LEU A 158 -1.89 8.88 -7.55
CA LEU A 158 -3.26 9.31 -7.86
C LEU A 158 -3.65 8.92 -9.30
N ASN A 159 -2.77 9.15 -10.28
CA ASN A 159 -3.05 8.82 -11.68
C ASN A 159 -3.10 7.30 -11.93
N VAL A 160 -2.29 6.49 -11.24
CA VAL A 160 -2.40 5.03 -11.32
C VAL A 160 -3.79 4.57 -10.89
N ILE A 161 -4.34 5.11 -9.79
CA ILE A 161 -5.68 4.77 -9.32
C ILE A 161 -6.75 5.32 -10.25
N ASP A 162 -6.66 6.58 -10.66
CA ASP A 162 -7.63 7.23 -11.55
C ASP A 162 -7.78 6.47 -12.88
N LEU A 163 -6.66 6.11 -13.48
CA LEU A 163 -6.65 5.36 -14.74
C LEU A 163 -7.21 3.95 -14.59
N LEU A 164 -6.96 3.28 -13.46
CA LEU A 164 -7.57 1.99 -13.13
C LEU A 164 -9.09 2.11 -12.97
N MET A 165 -9.57 3.19 -12.33
CA MET A 165 -11.01 3.41 -12.16
C MET A 165 -11.72 3.68 -13.49
N LYS A 166 -11.05 4.35 -14.45
CA LYS A 166 -11.59 4.73 -15.75
C LYS A 166 -11.46 3.66 -16.83
N ASN A 167 -10.56 2.67 -16.67
CA ASN A 167 -10.22 1.68 -17.69
C ASN A 167 -10.27 0.26 -17.14
N GLU A 168 -11.40 -0.39 -17.21
CA GLU A 168 -11.65 -1.72 -16.58
C GLU A 168 -10.77 -2.87 -17.11
N ASN A 169 -10.25 -2.75 -18.35
CA ASN A 169 -9.38 -3.76 -18.95
C ASN A 169 -7.87 -3.54 -18.67
N MET A 170 -7.52 -2.45 -17.99
CA MET A 170 -6.12 -2.14 -17.67
C MET A 170 -5.73 -2.62 -16.28
N HIS A 171 -4.54 -3.17 -16.17
CA HIS A 171 -3.82 -3.43 -14.93
C HIS A 171 -2.64 -2.47 -14.82
N ALA A 172 -2.09 -2.32 -13.62
CA ALA A 172 -0.92 -1.49 -13.37
C ALA A 172 0.30 -2.31 -12.91
N CYS A 173 1.49 -1.84 -13.26
CA CYS A 173 2.75 -2.34 -12.72
C CYS A 173 3.58 -1.18 -12.19
N VAL A 174 3.91 -1.21 -10.91
CA VAL A 174 4.72 -0.21 -10.23
C VAL A 174 6.09 -0.80 -9.93
N LEU A 175 7.13 -0.11 -10.33
CA LEU A 175 8.50 -0.61 -10.39
C LEU A 175 9.47 0.27 -9.60
N ARG A 176 10.38 -0.37 -8.88
CA ARG A 176 11.60 0.23 -8.36
C ARG A 176 12.82 -0.58 -8.78
N SER A 177 14.00 0.00 -8.68
CA SER A 177 15.24 -0.71 -8.97
C SER A 177 15.41 -1.95 -8.07
N VAL A 178 15.04 -1.86 -6.78
CA VAL A 178 15.21 -2.93 -5.79
C VAL A 178 13.88 -3.28 -5.13
N ALA A 179 13.54 -4.58 -5.10
CA ALA A 179 12.28 -5.10 -4.57
C ALA A 179 12.06 -4.80 -3.07
N ASN A 180 13.11 -4.83 -2.26
CA ASN A 180 13.01 -4.62 -0.81
C ASN A 180 12.46 -3.25 -0.41
N THR A 181 12.56 -2.25 -1.29
CA THR A 181 12.10 -0.87 -1.03
C THR A 181 10.65 -0.61 -1.45
N LEU A 182 10.01 -1.55 -2.14
CA LEU A 182 8.66 -1.38 -2.69
C LEU A 182 7.60 -1.12 -1.64
N LYS A 183 7.64 -1.88 -0.53
CA LYS A 183 6.62 -1.86 0.51
C LYS A 183 6.52 -0.52 1.22
N ASP A 184 7.65 0.05 1.61
CA ASP A 184 7.72 1.27 2.41
C ASP A 184 7.74 2.55 1.55
N SER A 185 7.74 2.39 0.22
CA SER A 185 7.71 3.50 -0.73
C SER A 185 6.43 3.48 -1.58
N VAL A 186 6.51 2.92 -2.79
CA VAL A 186 5.42 2.99 -3.79
C VAL A 186 4.15 2.27 -3.37
N TYR A 187 4.26 1.17 -2.62
CA TYR A 187 3.07 0.50 -2.10
C TYR A 187 2.33 1.39 -1.10
N SER A 188 3.03 1.97 -0.14
CA SER A 188 2.46 2.93 0.81
C SER A 188 1.91 4.17 0.11
N GLN A 189 2.56 4.61 -0.98
CA GLN A 189 2.09 5.75 -1.78
C GLN A 189 0.78 5.44 -2.51
N ILE A 190 0.62 4.23 -3.05
CA ILE A 190 -0.64 3.79 -3.67
C ILE A 190 -1.75 3.64 -2.61
N LEU A 191 -1.44 3.11 -1.41
CA LEU A 191 -2.41 3.05 -0.31
C LEU A 191 -2.90 4.45 0.09
N TRP A 192 -1.98 5.42 0.17
CA TRP A 192 -2.34 6.81 0.41
C TRP A 192 -3.26 7.35 -0.70
N ALA A 193 -2.95 7.09 -1.97
CA ALA A 193 -3.76 7.55 -3.10
C ALA A 193 -5.19 6.97 -3.06
N ILE A 194 -5.33 5.68 -2.75
CA ILE A 194 -6.63 5.02 -2.58
C ILE A 194 -7.44 5.72 -1.48
N SER A 195 -6.82 5.97 -0.33
CA SER A 195 -7.49 6.61 0.80
C SER A 195 -7.82 8.09 0.52
N ALA A 196 -6.91 8.84 -0.12
CA ALA A 196 -7.14 10.22 -0.50
C ALA A 196 -8.29 10.39 -1.50
N LEU A 197 -8.52 9.38 -2.36
CA LEU A 197 -9.65 9.34 -3.31
C LEU A 197 -10.93 8.75 -2.69
N GLY A 198 -10.91 8.34 -1.42
CA GLY A 198 -12.05 7.76 -0.73
C GLY A 198 -12.47 6.37 -1.26
N LEU A 199 -11.52 5.63 -1.82
CA LEU A 199 -11.71 4.34 -2.48
C LEU A 199 -11.27 3.14 -1.64
N ASP A 200 -11.12 3.30 -0.33
CA ASP A 200 -10.65 2.23 0.57
C ASP A 200 -11.47 0.93 0.47
N ASP A 201 -12.77 1.04 0.25
CA ASP A 201 -13.68 -0.11 0.13
C ASP A 201 -13.63 -0.79 -1.27
N GLU A 202 -13.03 -0.13 -2.28
CA GLU A 202 -12.90 -0.63 -3.64
C GLU A 202 -11.65 -1.50 -3.84
N PHE A 203 -10.66 -1.44 -2.94
CA PHE A 203 -9.38 -2.11 -3.12
C PHE A 203 -9.02 -3.07 -2.00
N ALA A 204 -8.68 -4.29 -2.36
CA ALA A 204 -8.10 -5.30 -1.48
C ALA A 204 -6.57 -5.27 -1.58
N CYS A 205 -5.89 -5.05 -0.44
CA CYS A 205 -4.45 -4.82 -0.37
C CYS A 205 -3.75 -6.00 0.31
N THR A 206 -2.82 -6.68 -0.39
CA THR A 206 -2.04 -7.80 0.15
C THR A 206 -0.55 -7.45 0.27
N LYS A 207 0.11 -7.99 1.30
CA LYS A 207 1.55 -7.81 1.52
C LYS A 207 2.39 -9.02 1.10
N SER A 208 1.75 -10.17 0.86
CA SER A 208 2.39 -11.38 0.38
C SER A 208 1.36 -12.22 -0.41
N PRO A 209 1.42 -12.22 -1.73
CA PRO A 209 2.26 -11.37 -2.60
C PRO A 209 1.96 -9.88 -2.42
N LEU A 210 2.92 -9.01 -2.77
CA LEU A 210 2.74 -7.56 -2.72
C LEU A 210 1.91 -7.13 -3.95
N GLU A 211 0.60 -7.04 -3.77
CA GLU A 211 -0.38 -6.73 -4.83
C GLU A 211 -1.57 -5.97 -4.24
N ILE A 212 -2.21 -5.18 -5.07
CA ILE A 212 -3.49 -4.53 -4.75
C ILE A 212 -4.48 -4.95 -5.84
N THR A 213 -5.68 -5.33 -5.44
CA THR A 213 -6.73 -5.77 -6.37
C THR A 213 -7.96 -4.90 -6.20
N ARG A 214 -8.47 -4.33 -7.29
CA ARG A 214 -9.78 -3.68 -7.31
C ARG A 214 -10.86 -4.75 -7.17
N ILE A 215 -11.72 -4.60 -6.17
CA ILE A 215 -12.67 -5.63 -5.76
C ILE A 215 -13.75 -5.86 -6.81
N SER A 216 -14.31 -4.77 -7.35
CA SER A 216 -15.43 -4.83 -8.28
C SER A 216 -15.09 -5.50 -9.61
N THR A 217 -13.88 -5.26 -10.13
CA THR A 217 -13.46 -5.72 -11.47
C THR A 217 -12.44 -6.84 -11.46
N GLY A 218 -11.67 -6.99 -10.36
CA GLY A 218 -10.52 -7.90 -10.28
C GLY A 218 -9.24 -7.36 -10.92
N GLN A 219 -9.21 -6.09 -11.32
CA GLN A 219 -8.00 -5.43 -11.82
C GLN A 219 -6.90 -5.45 -10.75
N LYS A 220 -5.65 -5.52 -11.17
CA LYS A 220 -4.51 -5.64 -10.25
C LYS A 220 -3.46 -4.57 -10.45
N ILE A 221 -2.85 -4.15 -9.34
CA ILE A 221 -1.61 -3.39 -9.30
C ILE A 221 -0.51 -4.32 -8.81
N TYR A 222 0.47 -4.57 -9.66
CA TYR A 222 1.64 -5.40 -9.38
C TYR A 222 2.80 -4.51 -8.93
N PHE A 223 3.53 -4.95 -7.91
CA PHE A 223 4.75 -4.27 -7.43
C PHE A 223 5.95 -5.18 -7.68
N ARG A 224 6.93 -4.70 -8.45
CA ARG A 224 8.11 -5.51 -8.84
C ARG A 224 9.40 -4.71 -8.74
N GLY A 225 10.48 -5.38 -8.33
CA GLY A 225 11.84 -4.84 -8.41
C GLY A 225 12.49 -5.21 -9.74
N ALA A 226 13.29 -4.30 -10.30
CA ALA A 226 14.08 -4.57 -11.50
C ALA A 226 15.24 -5.53 -11.25
N ASP A 227 15.59 -5.77 -9.98
CA ASP A 227 16.57 -6.77 -9.53
C ASP A 227 16.10 -8.22 -9.77
N ASP A 228 14.82 -8.45 -10.08
CA ASP A 228 14.29 -9.76 -10.48
C ASP A 228 13.54 -9.70 -11.82
N PRO A 229 14.25 -9.71 -12.95
CA PRO A 229 13.64 -9.65 -14.29
C PRO A 229 12.70 -10.83 -14.59
N HIS A 230 12.93 -11.99 -13.95
CA HIS A 230 12.05 -13.16 -14.14
C HIS A 230 10.66 -12.93 -13.59
N LYS A 231 10.55 -12.29 -12.41
CA LYS A 231 9.25 -11.93 -11.83
C LYS A 231 8.51 -10.89 -12.67
N ILE A 232 9.22 -9.98 -13.31
CA ILE A 232 8.62 -9.00 -14.22
C ILE A 232 8.06 -9.70 -15.47
N LYS A 233 8.86 -10.55 -16.13
CA LYS A 233 8.45 -11.28 -17.33
C LYS A 233 7.31 -12.27 -17.09
N SER A 234 7.18 -12.77 -15.86
CA SER A 234 6.16 -13.76 -15.48
C SER A 234 4.81 -13.15 -15.14
N ILE A 235 4.66 -11.81 -15.13
CA ILE A 235 3.37 -11.19 -14.84
C ILE A 235 2.37 -11.56 -15.93
N LYS A 236 1.25 -12.17 -15.50
CA LYS A 236 0.11 -12.50 -16.37
C LYS A 236 -1.14 -11.98 -15.68
N PRO A 237 -1.73 -10.87 -16.18
CA PRO A 237 -3.02 -10.42 -15.68
C PRO A 237 -4.09 -11.50 -15.91
N PRO A 238 -5.11 -11.61 -15.03
CA PRO A 238 -6.17 -12.60 -15.19
C PRO A 238 -7.08 -12.30 -16.39
N PHE A 239 -7.10 -11.05 -16.87
CA PHE A 239 -7.78 -10.55 -18.06
C PHE A 239 -7.09 -9.28 -18.53
N GLY A 240 -7.52 -8.70 -19.65
CA GLY A 240 -7.01 -7.43 -20.15
C GLY A 240 -5.48 -7.40 -20.32
N TYR A 241 -4.87 -6.29 -19.98
CA TYR A 241 -3.42 -6.08 -20.16
C TYR A 241 -2.87 -5.07 -19.14
N ILE A 242 -1.53 -5.00 -19.01
CA ILE A 242 -0.90 -3.95 -18.22
C ILE A 242 -0.76 -2.70 -19.08
N GLY A 243 -1.66 -1.74 -18.87
CA GLY A 243 -1.69 -0.46 -19.56
C GLY A 243 -1.10 0.70 -18.76
N ILE A 244 -0.78 0.51 -17.48
CA ILE A 244 -0.27 1.55 -16.59
C ILE A 244 1.04 1.06 -16.00
N VAL A 245 2.14 1.78 -16.22
CA VAL A 245 3.46 1.43 -15.69
C VAL A 245 4.07 2.65 -15.00
N TRP A 246 4.54 2.48 -13.77
CA TRP A 246 5.21 3.53 -13.03
C TRP A 246 6.59 3.10 -12.57
N PHE A 247 7.63 3.81 -13.03
CA PHE A 247 9.02 3.69 -12.59
C PHE A 247 9.31 4.77 -11.55
N GLU A 248 9.46 4.37 -10.29
CA GLU A 248 9.86 5.28 -9.21
C GLU A 248 11.36 5.20 -8.97
N GLU A 249 11.99 6.37 -8.76
CA GLU A 249 13.44 6.54 -8.71
C GLU A 249 14.11 6.05 -9.99
N LEU A 250 13.66 6.59 -11.13
CA LEU A 250 14.13 6.22 -12.48
C LEU A 250 15.65 6.21 -12.61
N ASP A 251 16.33 7.16 -11.97
CA ASP A 251 17.78 7.31 -11.99
C ASP A 251 18.56 6.12 -11.41
N GLN A 252 17.90 5.28 -10.61
CA GLN A 252 18.50 4.07 -10.01
C GLN A 252 18.41 2.83 -10.91
N PHE A 253 17.67 2.88 -12.00
CA PHE A 253 17.64 1.77 -12.96
C PHE A 253 18.91 1.73 -13.80
N GLY A 254 19.22 0.56 -14.36
CA GLY A 254 20.47 0.30 -15.09
C GLY A 254 20.62 1.02 -16.44
N GLY A 255 19.85 2.08 -16.71
CA GLY A 255 19.90 2.87 -17.92
C GLY A 255 18.65 2.78 -18.79
N GLU A 256 18.61 3.55 -19.86
CA GLU A 256 17.46 3.64 -20.77
C GLU A 256 17.12 2.29 -21.38
N GLU A 257 18.11 1.50 -21.78
CA GLU A 257 17.91 0.17 -22.39
C GLU A 257 17.27 -0.83 -21.40
N ALA A 258 17.69 -0.78 -20.12
CA ALA A 258 17.09 -1.61 -19.07
C ALA A 258 15.61 -1.25 -18.87
N VAL A 259 15.28 0.03 -18.82
CA VAL A 259 13.90 0.52 -18.69
C VAL A 259 13.07 0.11 -19.90
N ARG A 260 13.60 0.27 -21.12
CA ARG A 260 12.93 -0.15 -22.36
C ARG A 260 12.65 -1.65 -22.39
N THR A 261 13.58 -2.47 -21.95
CA THR A 261 13.42 -3.93 -21.86
C THR A 261 12.30 -4.31 -20.89
N ILE A 262 12.19 -3.59 -19.75
CA ILE A 262 11.12 -3.78 -18.79
C ILE A 262 9.77 -3.37 -19.39
N GLU A 263 9.69 -2.20 -20.04
CA GLU A 263 8.48 -1.74 -20.71
C GLU A 263 7.96 -2.76 -21.72
N GLN A 264 8.82 -3.27 -22.60
CA GLN A 264 8.49 -4.32 -23.57
C GLN A 264 8.06 -5.64 -22.92
N SER A 265 8.57 -5.92 -21.72
CA SER A 265 8.21 -7.13 -20.98
C SER A 265 6.84 -7.02 -20.28
N VAL A 266 6.46 -5.82 -19.87
CA VAL A 266 5.26 -5.55 -19.07
C VAL A 266 4.09 -5.14 -19.96
N ILE A 267 4.30 -4.22 -20.88
CA ILE A 267 3.26 -3.68 -21.78
C ILE A 267 3.10 -4.66 -22.96
N ARG A 268 2.13 -5.55 -22.83
CA ARG A 268 1.83 -6.56 -23.87
C ARG A 268 0.33 -6.59 -24.14
N GLY A 269 -0.01 -6.39 -25.38
CA GLY A 269 -1.41 -6.29 -25.80
C GLY A 269 -2.03 -4.95 -25.37
N GLY A 270 -3.18 -4.65 -25.94
CA GLY A 270 -3.89 -3.39 -25.70
C GLY A 270 -3.43 -2.24 -26.60
N GLU A 271 -4.34 -1.30 -26.76
CA GLU A 271 -4.18 -0.18 -27.70
C GLU A 271 -3.49 1.03 -27.05
N ARG A 272 -3.52 1.12 -25.70
CA ARG A 272 -3.09 2.29 -24.94
C ARG A 272 -2.20 1.91 -23.78
N ALA A 273 -1.18 2.73 -23.52
CA ALA A 273 -0.31 2.59 -22.35
C ALA A 273 0.06 3.96 -21.80
N TYR A 274 0.09 4.04 -20.47
CA TYR A 274 0.54 5.20 -19.71
C TYR A 274 1.82 4.84 -18.94
N LYS A 275 2.91 5.54 -19.22
CA LYS A 275 4.22 5.30 -18.61
C LYS A 275 4.59 6.49 -17.75
N PHE A 276 4.56 6.34 -16.45
CA PHE A 276 5.00 7.35 -15.48
C PHE A 276 6.43 7.07 -15.03
N LYS A 277 7.27 8.10 -15.00
CA LYS A 277 8.67 8.02 -14.58
C LYS A 277 8.99 9.17 -13.65
N SER A 278 9.25 8.88 -12.38
CA SER A 278 9.55 9.87 -11.36
C SER A 278 10.94 9.65 -10.77
N PHE A 279 11.68 10.74 -10.56
CA PHE A 279 13.01 10.67 -9.98
C PHE A 279 13.48 12.02 -9.43
N ASN A 280 14.49 11.98 -8.56
CA ASN A 280 15.23 13.15 -8.15
C ASN A 280 16.44 13.30 -9.08
N PRO A 281 16.55 14.41 -9.84
CA PRO A 281 17.68 14.58 -10.77
C PRO A 281 19.03 14.44 -10.06
N PRO A 282 19.87 13.48 -10.45
CA PRO A 282 21.22 13.36 -9.92
C PRO A 282 22.05 14.62 -10.20
N LYS A 283 23.00 14.95 -9.30
CA LYS A 283 23.88 16.13 -9.47
C LYS A 283 24.72 16.08 -10.75
N SER A 284 25.11 14.89 -11.18
CA SER A 284 25.89 14.73 -12.40
C SER A 284 25.03 14.90 -13.65
N ALA A 285 25.35 15.90 -14.47
CA ALA A 285 24.74 16.07 -15.79
C ALA A 285 24.97 14.87 -16.74
N GLN A 286 25.98 14.05 -16.44
CA GLN A 286 26.33 12.86 -17.23
C GLN A 286 25.48 11.64 -16.86
N ASN A 287 24.70 11.70 -15.75
CA ASN A 287 23.79 10.63 -15.41
C ASN A 287 22.78 10.39 -16.55
N TRP A 288 22.51 9.12 -16.81
CA TRP A 288 21.65 8.71 -17.93
C TRP A 288 20.24 9.30 -17.83
N ALA A 289 19.65 9.38 -16.64
CA ALA A 289 18.32 9.93 -16.47
C ALA A 289 18.22 11.43 -16.80
N ASN A 290 19.31 12.21 -16.47
CA ASN A 290 19.41 13.61 -16.86
C ASN A 290 19.60 13.79 -18.38
N LYS A 291 20.26 12.85 -19.04
CA LYS A 291 20.37 12.85 -20.52
C LYS A 291 19.07 12.44 -21.16
N TYR A 292 18.40 11.45 -20.60
CA TYR A 292 17.16 10.89 -21.09
C TYR A 292 16.06 11.95 -21.29
N ILE A 293 15.89 12.84 -20.29
CA ILE A 293 14.86 13.90 -20.37
C ILE A 293 15.19 15.01 -21.34
N LYS A 294 16.45 15.14 -21.76
CA LYS A 294 16.88 16.16 -22.73
C LYS A 294 16.66 15.76 -24.18
N VAL A 295 16.43 14.48 -24.45
CA VAL A 295 16.15 14.00 -25.79
C VAL A 295 14.68 14.27 -26.12
N PRO A 296 14.34 15.17 -27.05
CA PRO A 296 12.97 15.44 -27.43
C PRO A 296 12.29 14.20 -28.03
N ARG A 297 11.06 13.95 -27.60
CA ARG A 297 10.22 12.88 -28.15
C ARG A 297 8.77 13.38 -28.23
N THR A 298 8.09 13.04 -29.29
CA THR A 298 6.70 13.43 -29.53
C THR A 298 5.70 12.68 -28.65
N ASP A 299 6.09 11.54 -28.09
CA ASP A 299 5.27 10.70 -27.22
C ASP A 299 5.53 10.95 -25.74
N ARG A 300 6.38 11.93 -25.39
CA ARG A 300 6.85 12.20 -24.02
C ARG A 300 6.56 13.63 -23.58
N LEU A 301 5.92 13.77 -22.43
CA LEU A 301 5.82 15.02 -21.67
C LEU A 301 6.76 15.00 -20.47
N VAL A 302 7.63 16.01 -20.34
CA VAL A 302 8.52 16.20 -19.18
C VAL A 302 8.02 17.39 -18.37
N THR A 303 7.70 17.17 -17.11
CA THR A 303 7.24 18.22 -16.19
C THR A 303 8.14 18.27 -14.97
N GLU A 304 8.91 19.33 -14.85
CA GLU A 304 9.77 19.57 -13.69
C GLU A 304 8.97 20.11 -12.52
N SER A 305 9.30 19.65 -11.30
CA SER A 305 8.64 20.10 -10.08
C SER A 305 9.62 20.32 -8.94
N THR A 306 9.33 21.33 -8.14
CA THR A 306 10.07 21.65 -6.91
C THR A 306 9.09 21.77 -5.74
N TYR A 307 9.58 21.76 -4.50
CA TYR A 307 8.72 22.00 -3.36
C TYR A 307 8.05 23.41 -3.40
N LEU A 308 8.70 24.39 -4.06
CA LEU A 308 8.17 25.75 -4.21
C LEU A 308 7.01 25.81 -5.23
N THR A 309 7.00 24.94 -6.23
CA THR A 309 5.94 24.88 -7.24
C THR A 309 4.75 24.00 -6.81
N CYS A 310 4.87 23.36 -5.66
CA CYS A 310 3.91 22.38 -5.14
C CYS A 310 3.26 22.84 -3.83
N LEU A 311 3.04 24.15 -3.66
CA LEU A 311 2.36 24.73 -2.48
C LEU A 311 0.90 24.23 -2.41
N LEU A 312 0.73 22.98 -1.94
CA LEU A 312 -0.57 22.42 -1.53
C LEU A 312 -0.85 22.71 -0.05
N TYR A 313 0.11 23.31 0.67
CA TYR A 313 0.06 23.54 2.11
C TYR A 313 0.45 24.98 2.44
N THR A 314 -0.48 25.87 2.28
CA THR A 314 -0.52 27.14 3.02
C THR A 314 -1.84 27.24 3.77
#